data_272497dbfc0e9bd7fddc10d237b3d476
#
_entry.id   272497dbfc0e9bd7fddc10d237b3d476
#
_cell.length_a   1.000
_cell.length_b   1.000
_cell.length_c   1.000
_cell.angle_alpha   90.00
_cell.angle_beta   90.00
_cell.angle_gamma   90.00
#
_symmetry.space_group_name_H-M   'P 1'
#
loop_
_entity.id
_entity.type
_entity.pdbx_description
1 polymer ?
#
loop_
_entity_poly.entity_id
_entity_poly.type
_entity_poly.pdbx_seq_one_letter_code
_entity_poly.pdbx_strand_id
1 'polypeptide(L)'
;MGIREVEAKSILRKHKKIDSWFISRYGMNLYRGCAHNCVYCDGRAEGYYVDGEFGKDVTVKVNAIELLRRELDPRRKRVPFKRSFIMVGGGVGDSYQPVEKRYELTRKALELMHEYSFPVHILTKSTLIKRDVDILKEINKQSKAIVSFSFSSVDDGISAIFEPGVPPPRERLKTIFFFKNEGIACGMF
;
A
#
# COMPACT_ATOMS: atom_id res chain seq x y z
N MET A 1 16.27 9.12 -8.52
CA MET A 1 14.82 8.88 -8.46
C MET A 1 14.12 10.10 -9.02
N GLY A 2 13.53 9.96 -10.19
CA GLY A 2 12.66 10.99 -10.77
C GLY A 2 11.27 10.91 -10.12
N ILE A 3 10.70 12.07 -9.79
CA ILE A 3 9.34 12.16 -9.26
C ILE A 3 8.51 13.00 -10.24
N ARG A 4 7.38 12.42 -10.70
CA ARG A 4 6.39 13.10 -11.52
C ARG A 4 5.08 13.21 -10.77
N GLU A 5 4.50 14.38 -10.71
CA GLU A 5 3.19 14.63 -10.13
C GLU A 5 2.12 14.61 -11.22
N VAL A 6 0.99 13.95 -10.94
CA VAL A 6 -0.15 13.87 -11.87
C VAL A 6 -1.47 13.94 -11.11
N GLU A 7 -2.51 14.38 -11.79
CA GLU A 7 -3.88 14.24 -11.32
C GLU A 7 -4.49 12.93 -11.81
N ALA A 8 -5.07 12.17 -10.91
CA ALA A 8 -5.80 10.94 -11.21
C ALA A 8 -7.30 11.23 -11.42
N LYS A 9 -8.00 10.29 -12.07
CA LYS A 9 -9.46 10.34 -12.24
C LYS A 9 -10.21 9.56 -11.15
N SER A 10 -9.57 8.56 -10.55
CA SER A 10 -10.10 7.73 -9.46
C SER A 10 -8.94 7.07 -8.71
N ILE A 11 -9.19 6.66 -7.48
CA ILE A 11 -8.19 6.00 -6.61
C ILE A 11 -8.62 4.58 -6.29
N LEU A 12 -9.88 4.35 -5.94
CA LEU A 12 -10.38 3.01 -5.62
C LEU A 12 -10.80 2.25 -6.88
N ARG A 13 -10.29 1.02 -6.98
CA ARG A 13 -10.69 0.05 -7.97
C ARG A 13 -11.47 -1.08 -7.30
N LYS A 14 -12.71 -1.30 -7.71
CA LYS A 14 -13.53 -2.43 -7.26
C LYS A 14 -13.13 -3.70 -8.02
N HIS A 15 -12.82 -4.76 -7.30
CA HIS A 15 -12.58 -6.08 -7.89
C HIS A 15 -13.90 -6.74 -8.28
N LYS A 16 -13.91 -7.54 -9.35
CA LYS A 16 -15.09 -8.30 -9.79
C LYS A 16 -15.56 -9.29 -8.71
N LYS A 17 -14.61 -9.96 -8.05
CA LYS A 17 -14.81 -10.85 -6.90
C LYS A 17 -13.94 -10.36 -5.73
N ILE A 18 -14.23 -10.81 -4.52
CA ILE A 18 -13.31 -10.61 -3.38
C ILE A 18 -12.04 -11.38 -3.71
N ASP A 19 -10.90 -10.71 -3.59
CA ASP A 19 -9.60 -11.34 -3.74
C ASP A 19 -9.38 -12.29 -2.56
N SER A 20 -9.18 -13.57 -2.84
CA SER A 20 -9.04 -14.61 -1.80
C SER A 20 -7.69 -14.56 -1.07
N TRP A 21 -6.65 -14.01 -1.70
CA TRP A 21 -5.32 -13.87 -1.10
C TRP A 21 -5.28 -12.72 -0.10
N PHE A 22 -5.88 -11.59 -0.47
CA PHE A 22 -5.82 -10.36 0.33
C PHE A 22 -7.15 -10.01 0.98
N ILE A 23 -8.17 -10.86 0.86
CA ILE A 23 -9.52 -10.68 1.40
C ILE A 23 -10.12 -9.32 1.02
N SER A 24 -9.67 -8.71 -0.07
CA SER A 24 -10.00 -7.34 -0.44
C SER A 24 -11.07 -7.25 -1.51
N ARG A 25 -12.03 -6.34 -1.33
CA ARG A 25 -13.02 -5.96 -2.34
C ARG A 25 -12.56 -4.82 -3.22
N TYR A 26 -11.64 -4.01 -2.70
CA TYR A 26 -11.13 -2.82 -3.36
C TYR A 26 -9.61 -2.81 -3.32
N GLY A 27 -9.01 -2.35 -4.41
CA GLY A 27 -7.60 -2.00 -4.46
C GLY A 27 -7.43 -0.49 -4.51
N MET A 28 -6.36 0.00 -3.93
CA MET A 28 -5.98 1.40 -3.96
C MET A 28 -4.56 1.56 -4.48
N ASN A 29 -4.34 2.56 -5.31
CA ASN A 29 -3.02 2.87 -5.84
C ASN A 29 -2.76 4.38 -5.83
N LEU A 30 -1.93 4.84 -4.90
CA LEU A 30 -1.55 6.24 -4.70
C LEU A 30 -0.36 6.66 -5.57
N TYR A 31 0.47 5.68 -5.93
CA TYR A 31 1.70 5.86 -6.71
C TYR A 31 1.68 4.94 -7.93
N ARG A 32 2.43 5.29 -8.97
CA ARG A 32 2.73 4.42 -10.11
C ARG A 32 4.25 4.31 -10.22
N GLY A 33 4.76 3.10 -10.46
CA GLY A 33 6.17 2.79 -10.27
C GLY A 33 6.51 2.53 -8.81
N CYS A 34 7.71 1.99 -8.56
CA CYS A 34 8.13 1.65 -7.21
C CYS A 34 9.66 1.71 -7.08
N ALA A 35 10.14 2.57 -6.20
CA ALA A 35 11.57 2.76 -5.95
C ALA A 35 12.24 1.61 -5.16
N HIS A 36 11.49 0.59 -4.74
CA HIS A 36 12.07 -0.63 -4.18
C HIS A 36 12.87 -1.43 -5.20
N ASN A 37 12.58 -1.23 -6.49
CA ASN A 37 13.38 -1.74 -7.60
C ASN A 37 13.61 -3.26 -7.59
N CYS A 38 12.65 -4.05 -7.08
CA CYS A 38 12.76 -5.50 -7.09
C CYS A 38 12.96 -6.03 -8.52
N VAL A 39 13.93 -6.94 -8.71
CA VAL A 39 14.30 -7.41 -10.04
C VAL A 39 13.26 -8.34 -10.67
N TYR A 40 12.46 -9.01 -9.85
CA TYR A 40 11.41 -9.96 -10.27
C TYR A 40 10.02 -9.31 -10.38
N CYS A 41 9.90 -8.00 -10.18
CA CYS A 41 8.60 -7.35 -10.10
C CYS A 41 7.85 -7.38 -11.43
N ASP A 42 6.57 -7.77 -11.42
CA ASP A 42 5.68 -7.74 -12.59
C ASP A 42 5.56 -6.36 -13.23
N GLY A 43 5.89 -5.30 -12.49
CA GLY A 43 5.96 -3.94 -13.03
C GLY A 43 7.04 -3.69 -14.07
N ARG A 44 7.92 -4.68 -14.30
CA ARG A 44 8.92 -4.67 -15.37
C ARG A 44 8.41 -5.30 -16.67
N ALA A 45 7.24 -5.98 -16.60
CA ALA A 45 6.68 -6.63 -17.77
C ALA A 45 6.20 -5.60 -18.81
N GLU A 46 6.24 -5.99 -20.08
CA GLU A 46 5.64 -5.22 -21.16
C GLU A 46 4.17 -4.94 -20.90
N GLY A 47 3.74 -3.70 -21.16
CA GLY A 47 2.37 -3.27 -20.91
C GLY A 47 2.08 -2.72 -19.52
N TYR A 48 3.00 -2.80 -18.56
CA TYR A 48 2.90 -2.02 -17.34
C TYR A 48 3.45 -0.61 -17.57
N TYR A 49 2.53 0.35 -17.56
CA TYR A 49 2.90 1.73 -17.85
C TYR A 49 3.50 2.42 -16.62
N VAL A 50 4.74 2.87 -16.75
CA VAL A 50 5.43 3.79 -15.83
C VAL A 50 5.91 4.98 -16.65
N ASP A 51 5.77 6.20 -16.11
CA ASP A 51 6.38 7.38 -16.71
C ASP A 51 7.88 7.37 -16.39
N GLY A 52 8.71 6.91 -17.34
CA GLY A 52 10.14 6.76 -17.18
C GLY A 52 10.58 5.31 -16.96
N GLU A 53 11.63 5.10 -16.14
CA GLU A 53 12.23 3.80 -15.88
C GLU A 53 11.68 3.18 -14.58
N PHE A 54 11.11 1.96 -14.67
CA PHE A 54 10.65 1.23 -13.49
C PHE A 54 11.79 0.98 -12.50
N GLY A 55 11.55 1.26 -11.23
CA GLY A 55 12.56 1.15 -10.17
C GLY A 55 13.34 2.43 -9.89
N LYS A 56 13.32 3.39 -10.82
CA LYS A 56 13.96 4.70 -10.68
C LYS A 56 12.98 5.85 -10.60
N ASP A 57 11.88 5.77 -11.38
CA ASP A 57 10.92 6.85 -11.50
C ASP A 57 9.59 6.49 -10.88
N VAL A 58 8.99 7.46 -10.19
CA VAL A 58 7.72 7.29 -9.47
C VAL A 58 6.77 8.42 -9.83
N THR A 59 5.57 8.05 -10.22
CA THR A 59 4.47 9.00 -10.44
C THR A 59 3.61 9.09 -9.19
N VAL A 60 3.39 10.30 -8.68
CA VAL A 60 2.60 10.61 -7.49
C VAL A 60 1.25 11.19 -7.90
N LYS A 61 0.17 10.62 -7.41
CA LYS A 61 -1.19 11.13 -7.66
C LYS A 61 -1.54 12.19 -6.63
N VAL A 62 -1.24 13.45 -6.92
CA VAL A 62 -1.31 14.55 -5.95
C VAL A 62 -2.72 14.86 -5.45
N ASN A 63 -3.76 14.59 -6.25
CA ASN A 63 -5.16 14.77 -5.88
C ASN A 63 -5.79 13.51 -5.24
N ALA A 64 -4.97 12.51 -4.88
CA ALA A 64 -5.46 11.19 -4.43
C ALA A 64 -6.37 11.28 -3.20
N ILE A 65 -6.04 12.13 -2.23
CA ILE A 65 -6.78 12.25 -0.97
C ILE A 65 -8.15 12.90 -1.18
N GLU A 66 -8.23 13.93 -2.02
CA GLU A 66 -9.49 14.55 -2.39
C GLU A 66 -10.42 13.55 -3.10
N LEU A 67 -9.87 12.80 -4.07
CA LEU A 67 -10.62 11.77 -4.78
C LEU A 67 -11.09 10.67 -3.84
N LEU A 68 -10.20 10.17 -2.96
CA LEU A 68 -10.54 9.12 -2.01
C LEU A 68 -11.66 9.56 -1.06
N ARG A 69 -11.61 10.78 -0.52
CA ARG A 69 -12.69 11.35 0.30
C ARG A 69 -14.03 11.33 -0.45
N ARG A 70 -14.05 11.78 -1.70
CA ARG A 70 -15.25 11.78 -2.56
C ARG A 70 -15.74 10.35 -2.87
N GLU A 71 -14.82 9.41 -3.01
CA GLU A 71 -15.14 8.01 -3.31
C GLU A 71 -15.71 7.28 -2.09
N LEU A 72 -15.20 7.56 -0.88
CA LEU A 72 -15.65 6.92 0.37
C LEU A 72 -16.91 7.56 0.95
N ASP A 73 -17.26 8.80 0.59
CA ASP A 73 -18.45 9.50 1.11
C ASP A 73 -19.73 8.72 0.77
N PRO A 74 -20.50 8.28 1.78
CA PRO A 74 -21.76 7.55 1.55
C PRO A 74 -22.82 8.41 0.84
N ARG A 75 -22.70 9.75 0.86
CA ARG A 75 -23.61 10.69 0.20
C ARG A 75 -23.28 10.92 -1.28
N ARG A 76 -22.24 10.26 -1.82
CA ARG A 76 -21.85 10.40 -3.23
C ARG A 76 -23.03 10.12 -4.18
N LYS A 77 -23.09 10.84 -5.33
CA LYS A 77 -24.14 10.65 -6.34
C LYS A 77 -24.15 9.25 -6.99
N ARG A 78 -23.00 8.57 -7.05
CA ARG A 78 -22.89 7.18 -7.51
C ARG A 78 -23.17 6.22 -6.37
N VAL A 79 -23.44 4.95 -6.69
CA VAL A 79 -23.65 3.89 -5.71
C VAL A 79 -22.48 3.90 -4.68
N PRO A 80 -22.76 4.06 -3.39
CA PRO A 80 -21.74 4.06 -2.36
C PRO A 80 -20.95 2.74 -2.32
N PHE A 81 -19.69 2.81 -1.98
CA PHE A 81 -18.92 1.62 -1.70
C PHE A 81 -19.40 0.96 -0.41
N LYS A 82 -19.65 -0.34 -0.46
CA LYS A 82 -19.97 -1.12 0.75
C LYS A 82 -18.70 -1.27 1.60
N ARG A 83 -18.82 -1.18 2.91
CA ARG A 83 -17.70 -1.42 3.83
C ARG A 83 -17.14 -2.83 3.61
N SER A 84 -15.93 -2.89 3.13
CA SER A 84 -15.17 -4.11 2.87
C SER A 84 -13.70 -3.75 2.80
N PHE A 85 -12.80 -4.72 2.92
CA PHE A 85 -11.37 -4.48 2.91
C PHE A 85 -10.91 -3.72 1.65
N ILE A 86 -10.12 -2.68 1.90
CA ILE A 86 -9.35 -1.96 0.90
C ILE A 86 -7.91 -2.44 0.98
N MET A 87 -7.39 -2.94 -0.14
CA MET A 87 -5.99 -3.30 -0.28
C MET A 87 -5.16 -2.04 -0.51
N VAL A 88 -4.21 -1.79 0.38
CA VAL A 88 -3.26 -0.69 0.32
C VAL A 88 -1.89 -1.24 -0.06
N GLY A 89 -1.39 -0.89 -1.24
CA GLY A 89 -0.26 -1.58 -1.85
C GLY A 89 -0.70 -2.90 -2.48
N GLY A 90 0.25 -3.69 -2.92
CA GLY A 90 0.00 -4.96 -3.61
C GLY A 90 -0.08 -4.83 -5.13
N GLY A 91 0.06 -5.95 -5.83
CA GLY A 91 0.30 -5.96 -7.26
C GLY A 91 1.64 -5.29 -7.59
N VAL A 92 1.60 -4.25 -8.39
CA VAL A 92 2.79 -3.51 -8.78
C VAL A 92 2.84 -2.17 -8.04
N GLY A 93 3.76 -2.05 -7.10
CA GLY A 93 4.00 -0.84 -6.32
C GLY A 93 3.74 -1.00 -4.83
N ASP A 94 4.54 -0.32 -4.05
CA ASP A 94 4.46 -0.31 -2.59
C ASP A 94 4.02 1.08 -2.12
N SER A 95 2.97 1.14 -1.31
CA SER A 95 2.44 2.39 -0.78
C SER A 95 3.37 3.02 0.28
N TYR A 96 4.32 2.25 0.82
CA TYR A 96 5.33 2.72 1.76
C TYR A 96 6.74 2.82 1.15
N GLN A 97 6.84 2.92 -0.18
CA GLN A 97 8.11 3.19 -0.85
C GLN A 97 8.70 4.55 -0.43
N PRO A 98 9.99 4.83 -0.68
CA PRO A 98 10.69 6.03 -0.16
C PRO A 98 9.98 7.37 -0.38
N VAL A 99 9.25 7.55 -1.49
CA VAL A 99 8.54 8.79 -1.81
C VAL A 99 7.41 9.10 -0.80
N GLU A 100 6.87 8.09 -0.13
CA GLU A 100 5.84 8.23 0.90
C GLU A 100 6.31 9.04 2.10
N LYS A 101 7.62 9.07 2.40
CA LYS A 101 8.19 9.92 3.46
C LYS A 101 7.93 11.41 3.23
N ARG A 102 7.83 11.82 1.94
CA ARG A 102 7.63 13.21 1.55
C ARG A 102 6.15 13.57 1.37
N TYR A 103 5.38 12.69 0.72
CA TYR A 103 4.01 13.01 0.31
C TYR A 103 2.96 12.61 1.34
N GLU A 104 3.24 11.59 2.15
CA GLU A 104 2.37 11.07 3.22
C GLU A 104 0.96 10.72 2.74
N LEU A 105 0.83 10.31 1.47
CA LEU A 105 -0.48 9.99 0.90
C LEU A 105 -1.08 8.73 1.54
N THR A 106 -0.25 7.76 1.90
CA THR A 106 -0.72 6.54 2.56
C THR A 106 -1.25 6.85 3.95
N ARG A 107 -0.54 7.67 4.73
CA ARG A 107 -0.99 8.14 6.05
C ARG A 107 -2.35 8.83 5.94
N LYS A 108 -2.46 9.83 5.07
CA LYS A 108 -3.70 10.59 4.84
C LYS A 108 -4.84 9.70 4.35
N ALA A 109 -4.55 8.70 3.52
CA ALA A 109 -5.55 7.74 3.06
C ALA A 109 -6.05 6.85 4.21
N LEU A 110 -5.18 6.40 5.12
CA LEU A 110 -5.57 5.64 6.31
C LEU A 110 -6.47 6.46 7.24
N GLU A 111 -6.20 7.74 7.41
CA GLU A 111 -7.05 8.66 8.20
C GLU A 111 -8.47 8.74 7.61
N LEU A 112 -8.61 8.81 6.27
CA LEU A 112 -9.91 8.72 5.62
C LEU A 112 -10.58 7.37 5.78
N MET A 113 -9.83 6.27 5.68
CA MET A 113 -10.39 4.93 5.90
C MET A 113 -10.91 4.76 7.33
N HIS A 114 -10.23 5.34 8.32
CA HIS A 114 -10.70 5.41 9.69
C HIS A 114 -11.98 6.26 9.77
N GLU A 115 -11.98 7.50 9.24
CA GLU A 115 -13.13 8.40 9.23
C GLU A 115 -14.40 7.73 8.67
N TYR A 116 -14.27 6.95 7.59
CA TYR A 116 -15.38 6.25 6.94
C TYR A 116 -15.58 4.79 7.38
N SER A 117 -14.82 4.31 8.37
CA SER A 117 -14.90 2.96 8.95
C SER A 117 -14.66 1.83 7.93
N PHE A 118 -13.70 1.98 7.04
CA PHE A 118 -13.28 0.92 6.13
C PHE A 118 -12.16 0.08 6.73
N PRO A 119 -12.26 -1.26 6.71
CA PRO A 119 -11.15 -2.12 7.07
C PRO A 119 -10.05 -2.09 6.00
N VAL A 120 -8.80 -2.25 6.42
CA VAL A 120 -7.64 -2.17 5.55
C VAL A 120 -6.80 -3.44 5.60
N HIS A 121 -6.29 -3.85 4.43
CA HIS A 121 -5.22 -4.82 4.33
C HIS A 121 -4.04 -4.17 3.61
N ILE A 122 -2.91 -4.08 4.27
CA ILE A 122 -1.71 -3.45 3.73
C ILE A 122 -0.70 -4.55 3.38
N LEU A 123 -0.18 -4.52 2.15
CA LEU A 123 0.96 -5.33 1.75
C LEU A 123 2.14 -4.40 1.46
N THR A 124 3.26 -4.63 2.11
CA THR A 124 4.46 -3.82 1.96
C THR A 124 5.74 -4.63 2.16
N LYS A 125 6.84 -4.11 1.66
CA LYS A 125 8.21 -4.53 2.00
C LYS A 125 8.91 -3.52 2.91
N SER A 126 8.25 -2.41 3.23
CA SER A 126 8.87 -1.26 3.90
C SER A 126 8.62 -1.26 5.41
N THR A 127 9.66 -0.98 6.18
CA THR A 127 9.54 -0.74 7.63
C THR A 127 8.98 0.64 7.97
N LEU A 128 8.82 1.53 6.97
CA LEU A 128 8.23 2.86 7.14
C LEU A 128 6.80 2.80 7.69
N ILE A 129 6.08 1.70 7.46
CA ILE A 129 4.73 1.49 7.97
C ILE A 129 4.63 1.63 9.50
N LYS A 130 5.72 1.46 10.26
CA LYS A 130 5.74 1.69 11.70
C LYS A 130 5.35 3.13 12.09
N ARG A 131 5.58 4.11 11.20
CA ARG A 131 5.16 5.50 11.38
C ARG A 131 3.66 5.62 11.66
N ASP A 132 2.88 4.76 11.04
CA ASP A 132 1.42 4.86 11.00
C ASP A 132 0.73 3.86 11.96
N VAL A 133 1.46 3.31 12.95
CA VAL A 133 0.93 2.34 13.92
C VAL A 133 -0.26 2.89 14.71
N ASP A 134 -0.23 4.17 15.06
CA ASP A 134 -1.30 4.85 15.80
C ASP A 134 -2.63 4.79 15.05
N ILE A 135 -2.66 5.23 13.79
CA ILE A 135 -3.88 5.20 12.98
C ILE A 135 -4.32 3.77 12.65
N LEU A 136 -3.38 2.83 12.45
CA LEU A 136 -3.70 1.43 12.22
C LEU A 136 -4.35 0.78 13.45
N LYS A 137 -3.96 1.16 14.66
CA LYS A 137 -4.61 0.73 15.90
C LYS A 137 -6.05 1.25 15.98
N GLU A 138 -6.29 2.51 15.63
CA GLU A 138 -7.65 3.08 15.64
C GLU A 138 -8.53 2.40 14.57
N ILE A 139 -8.03 2.16 13.36
CA ILE A 139 -8.74 1.38 12.34
C ILE A 139 -9.04 -0.04 12.86
N ASN A 140 -8.07 -0.69 13.51
CA ASN A 140 -8.24 -2.05 14.01
C ASN A 140 -9.30 -2.17 15.09
N LYS A 141 -9.42 -1.16 15.96
CA LYS A 141 -10.49 -1.09 16.99
C LYS A 141 -11.87 -0.89 16.37
N GLN A 142 -11.98 -0.04 15.35
CA GLN A 142 -13.26 0.36 14.76
C GLN A 142 -13.77 -0.62 13.70
N SER A 143 -12.87 -1.16 12.87
CA SER A 143 -13.20 -2.04 11.75
C SER A 143 -12.28 -3.26 11.69
N LYS A 144 -11.15 -3.18 11.02
CA LYS A 144 -10.05 -4.16 11.05
C LYS A 144 -8.84 -3.63 10.29
N ALA A 145 -7.64 -3.86 10.82
CA ALA A 145 -6.38 -3.66 10.11
C ALA A 145 -5.59 -4.97 10.03
N ILE A 146 -5.07 -5.26 8.84
CA ILE A 146 -4.16 -6.38 8.59
C ILE A 146 -2.92 -5.79 7.95
N VAL A 147 -1.74 -6.16 8.44
CA VAL A 147 -0.45 -5.76 7.87
C VAL A 147 0.30 -7.00 7.42
N SER A 148 0.57 -7.07 6.13
CA SER A 148 1.30 -8.19 5.52
C SER A 148 2.62 -7.73 4.93
N PHE A 149 3.64 -8.56 5.08
CA PHE A 149 4.95 -8.31 4.50
C PHE A 149 5.28 -9.34 3.43
N SER A 150 5.81 -8.85 2.31
CA SER A 150 6.28 -9.71 1.22
C SER A 150 7.78 -9.93 1.32
N PHE A 151 8.20 -11.16 1.02
CA PHE A 151 9.59 -11.61 1.07
C PHE A 151 9.94 -12.38 -0.21
N SER A 152 11.12 -12.12 -0.78
CA SER A 152 11.71 -13.01 -1.80
C SER A 152 12.54 -14.12 -1.14
N SER A 153 13.16 -13.81 -0.01
CA SER A 153 13.96 -14.70 0.82
C SER A 153 13.99 -14.18 2.25
N VAL A 154 14.29 -15.05 3.20
CA VAL A 154 14.61 -14.68 4.60
C VAL A 154 16.10 -14.45 4.81
N ASP A 155 16.93 -14.80 3.85
CA ASP A 155 18.36 -14.52 3.83
C ASP A 155 18.62 -13.08 3.38
N ASP A 156 19.35 -12.30 4.17
CA ASP A 156 19.62 -10.89 3.91
C ASP A 156 20.47 -10.71 2.64
N GLY A 157 21.42 -11.60 2.36
CA GLY A 157 22.29 -11.53 1.18
C GLY A 157 21.52 -11.80 -0.11
N ILE A 158 20.72 -12.87 -0.12
CA ILE A 158 19.85 -13.22 -1.24
C ILE A 158 18.83 -12.08 -1.49
N SER A 159 18.18 -11.61 -0.43
CA SER A 159 17.21 -10.53 -0.53
C SER A 159 17.82 -9.25 -1.10
N ALA A 160 19.05 -8.88 -0.73
CA ALA A 160 19.74 -7.71 -1.25
C ALA A 160 19.94 -7.75 -2.78
N ILE A 161 20.12 -8.94 -3.35
CA ILE A 161 20.26 -9.12 -4.81
C ILE A 161 18.91 -8.91 -5.51
N PHE A 162 17.84 -9.49 -4.98
CA PHE A 162 16.53 -9.47 -5.63
C PHE A 162 15.68 -8.24 -5.29
N GLU A 163 15.95 -7.61 -4.15
CA GLU A 163 15.18 -6.49 -3.58
C GLU A 163 16.10 -5.34 -3.14
N PRO A 164 16.91 -4.74 -4.05
CA PRO A 164 18.00 -3.82 -3.70
C PRO A 164 17.55 -2.54 -2.98
N GLY A 165 16.31 -2.10 -3.19
CA GLY A 165 15.74 -0.89 -2.55
C GLY A 165 14.87 -1.15 -1.33
N VAL A 166 14.92 -2.36 -0.76
CA VAL A 166 14.04 -2.81 0.33
C VAL A 166 14.83 -3.02 1.62
N PRO A 167 14.25 -2.72 2.80
CA PRO A 167 14.86 -3.10 4.08
C PRO A 167 15.10 -4.62 4.15
N PRO A 168 16.22 -5.07 4.75
CA PRO A 168 16.56 -6.49 4.82
C PRO A 168 15.47 -7.31 5.53
N PRO A 169 15.33 -8.61 5.21
CA PRO A 169 14.33 -9.50 5.79
C PRO A 169 14.26 -9.45 7.32
N ARG A 170 15.40 -9.43 8.00
CA ARG A 170 15.47 -9.32 9.47
C ARG A 170 14.72 -8.09 10.01
N GLU A 171 14.79 -6.94 9.34
CA GLU A 171 14.11 -5.73 9.77
C GLU A 171 12.60 -5.80 9.49
N ARG A 172 12.20 -6.44 8.41
CA ARG A 172 10.79 -6.74 8.09
C ARG A 172 10.20 -7.69 9.14
N LEU A 173 10.92 -8.75 9.52
CA LEU A 173 10.51 -9.67 10.58
C LEU A 173 10.35 -8.97 11.94
N LYS A 174 11.32 -8.14 12.34
CA LYS A 174 11.18 -7.31 13.56
C LYS A 174 9.94 -6.41 13.49
N THR A 175 9.60 -5.90 12.30
CA THR A 175 8.42 -5.05 12.12
C THR A 175 7.13 -5.86 12.23
N ILE A 176 7.09 -7.12 11.77
CA ILE A 176 5.97 -8.04 12.00
C ILE A 176 5.75 -8.25 13.52
N PHE A 177 6.81 -8.58 14.26
CA PHE A 177 6.73 -8.75 15.72
C PHE A 177 6.26 -7.48 16.43
N PHE A 178 6.73 -6.31 15.98
CA PHE A 178 6.26 -5.03 16.48
C PHE A 178 4.73 -4.90 16.33
N PHE A 179 4.18 -5.10 15.12
CA PHE A 179 2.74 -5.00 14.89
C PHE A 179 1.93 -6.07 15.62
N LYS A 180 2.44 -7.29 15.75
CA LYS A 180 1.81 -8.33 16.57
C LYS A 180 1.68 -7.92 18.03
N ASN A 181 2.72 -7.31 18.61
CA ASN A 181 2.70 -6.80 19.98
C ASN A 181 1.73 -5.62 20.15
N GLU A 182 1.47 -4.85 19.08
CA GLU A 182 0.45 -3.80 19.06
C GLU A 182 -0.98 -4.33 18.82
N GLY A 183 -1.17 -5.65 18.76
CA GLY A 183 -2.48 -6.30 18.59
C GLY A 183 -3.03 -6.26 17.17
N ILE A 184 -2.18 -5.98 16.16
CA ILE A 184 -2.56 -5.92 14.76
C ILE A 184 -2.26 -7.28 14.10
N ALA A 185 -3.23 -7.81 13.34
CA ALA A 185 -3.05 -9.04 12.59
C ALA A 185 -1.97 -8.87 11.50
N CYS A 186 -1.05 -9.84 11.42
CA CYS A 186 0.05 -9.81 10.46
C CYS A 186 0.06 -11.05 9.58
N GLY A 187 0.46 -10.87 8.30
CA GLY A 187 0.68 -11.92 7.33
C GLY A 187 2.09 -11.88 6.72
N MET A 188 2.48 -12.98 6.09
CA MET A 188 3.70 -13.11 5.29
C MET A 188 3.33 -13.68 3.92
N PHE A 189 3.94 -13.10 2.86
CA PHE A 189 3.79 -13.51 1.46
C PHE A 189 5.14 -13.64 0.78
#